data_a657a6f3f5bae9106dc45f3fa934ed88
#
_entry.id   a657a6f3f5bae9106dc45f3fa934ed88
#
_cell.length_a   1.000
_cell.length_b   1.000
_cell.length_c   1.000
_cell.angle_alpha   90.00
_cell.angle_beta   90.00
_cell.angle_gamma   90.00
#
_symmetry.space_group_name_H-M   'P 1'
#
loop_
_entity.id
_entity.type
_entity.pdbx_description
1 polymer ?
#
loop_
_entity_poly.entity_id
_entity_poly.type
_entity_poly.pdbx_seq_one_letter_code
_entity_poly.pdbx_strand_id
1 'polypeptide(L)'
;MSVNKQTLTKSFVDSLPFTAAGEQVFYKDDKLTGFALRVTKSSKSYIAEKKLPTGETCRVTIGKHGIWTVQQAREKAQEYLLMISKGINPNKDKRDSKNQLLAEKQDLKLIPTVKEAYESYKAKKDLSATTLDAYDRCVNDYFEDWQNLKINQITSKAVMDRHTVLSERSRAQANLAMKFFSALYNFTVKTTVDSSNNKLITEPNPVLTIYETKTWNKIKRRKNYIRSEQLHDWAEGVAKQYWPGNQNDNHLAYTNQDFLFLLALTGFRRNEGEGLEWSKIDLKYGTVLITDTKNGEELLLPVGEMLWHILRERRKMNPDGKYVFPDFRNKSHIIDKRHAREAVTESTGIEFTFHDLRRTFSTIANSLAIGSYTIKRLINHTTEDDSQDVTDGYVQVSFEDLRKAMNMIEKVIISDLAKELILNRIYFPKNTRDLEKKFKNHNELIVQAAKAQL
;
A
#
# COMPACT_ATOMS: atom_id res chain seq x y z
N MET A 1 27.63 -43.18 -54.75
CA MET A 1 27.54 -43.78 -53.41
C MET A 1 26.94 -45.19 -53.59
N SER A 2 27.67 -46.29 -53.34
CA SER A 2 27.16 -47.64 -53.43
C SER A 2 26.06 -47.85 -52.31
N VAL A 3 24.88 -48.22 -52.73
CA VAL A 3 23.79 -48.49 -51.81
C VAL A 3 23.87 -49.96 -51.38
N ASN A 4 24.52 -50.23 -50.26
CA ASN A 4 24.57 -51.61 -49.71
C ASN A 4 23.22 -51.92 -49.06
N LYS A 5 22.38 -52.68 -49.76
CA LYS A 5 21.09 -53.15 -49.23
C LYS A 5 21.32 -54.51 -48.61
N GLN A 6 21.04 -54.67 -47.27
CA GLN A 6 21.31 -55.90 -46.55
C GLN A 6 20.42 -55.98 -45.29
N THR A 7 20.10 -57.20 -44.87
CA THR A 7 19.36 -57.40 -43.59
C THR A 7 20.22 -56.89 -42.41
N LEU A 8 19.73 -55.83 -41.75
CA LEU A 8 20.37 -55.38 -40.53
C LEU A 8 20.08 -56.36 -39.39
N THR A 9 21.12 -57.04 -38.92
CA THR A 9 21.10 -57.92 -37.73
C THR A 9 22.11 -57.39 -36.70
N LYS A 10 21.98 -57.80 -35.44
CA LYS A 10 22.92 -57.37 -34.38
C LYS A 10 24.37 -57.77 -34.77
N SER A 11 24.57 -59.03 -35.16
CA SER A 11 25.90 -59.51 -35.53
C SER A 11 26.51 -58.74 -36.72
N PHE A 12 25.68 -58.41 -37.71
CA PHE A 12 26.12 -57.57 -38.83
C PHE A 12 26.50 -56.19 -38.40
N VAL A 13 25.70 -55.48 -37.57
CA VAL A 13 25.98 -54.13 -37.08
C VAL A 13 27.24 -54.13 -36.20
N ASP A 14 27.41 -55.13 -35.36
CA ASP A 14 28.64 -55.29 -34.52
C ASP A 14 29.92 -55.47 -35.35
N SER A 15 29.87 -56.24 -36.44
CA SER A 15 31.03 -56.55 -37.31
C SER A 15 31.49 -55.37 -38.17
N LEU A 16 30.66 -54.35 -38.37
CA LEU A 16 31.02 -53.22 -39.23
C LEU A 16 32.13 -52.35 -38.58
N PRO A 17 33.22 -51.98 -39.32
CA PRO A 17 34.19 -51.04 -38.83
C PRO A 17 33.64 -49.63 -38.80
N PHE A 18 34.21 -48.80 -37.93
CA PHE A 18 33.97 -47.36 -37.97
C PHE A 18 34.63 -46.74 -39.20
N THR A 19 34.03 -45.60 -39.65
CA THR A 19 34.58 -44.91 -40.87
C THR A 19 35.70 -43.95 -40.52
N ALA A 20 36.42 -43.47 -41.55
CA ALA A 20 37.41 -42.40 -41.39
C ALA A 20 36.76 -41.08 -40.93
N ALA A 21 37.56 -40.15 -40.43
CA ALA A 21 37.07 -38.84 -39.99
C ALA A 21 36.45 -38.09 -41.17
N GLY A 22 35.21 -37.62 -40.97
CA GLY A 22 34.45 -36.87 -41.99
C GLY A 22 33.60 -37.76 -42.92
N GLU A 23 33.81 -39.06 -42.89
CA GLU A 23 33.02 -39.99 -43.73
C GLU A 23 31.80 -40.53 -42.99
N GLN A 24 30.73 -40.77 -43.77
CA GLN A 24 29.51 -41.44 -43.32
C GLN A 24 29.11 -42.52 -44.32
N VAL A 25 28.87 -43.73 -43.81
CA VAL A 25 28.38 -44.82 -44.62
C VAL A 25 27.00 -45.24 -44.17
N PHE A 26 26.11 -45.47 -45.11
CA PHE A 26 24.72 -45.87 -44.87
C PHE A 26 24.47 -47.29 -45.34
N TYR A 27 24.01 -48.13 -44.43
CA TYR A 27 23.58 -49.51 -44.73
C TYR A 27 22.04 -49.54 -44.65
N LYS A 28 21.38 -49.73 -45.79
CA LYS A 28 19.91 -49.79 -45.89
C LYS A 28 19.41 -51.17 -45.56
N ASP A 29 18.35 -51.20 -44.72
CA ASP A 29 17.68 -52.47 -44.36
C ASP A 29 16.88 -53.02 -45.57
N ASP A 30 16.96 -54.31 -45.79
CA ASP A 30 16.16 -54.99 -46.85
C ASP A 30 14.73 -55.30 -46.37
N LYS A 31 14.48 -55.47 -45.05
CA LYS A 31 13.21 -55.77 -44.47
C LYS A 31 12.29 -54.56 -44.34
N LEU A 32 12.85 -53.34 -44.14
CA LEU A 32 12.05 -52.14 -44.00
C LEU A 32 12.65 -51.01 -44.86
N THR A 33 12.02 -50.76 -45.99
CA THR A 33 12.39 -49.65 -46.87
C THR A 33 12.29 -48.31 -46.15
N GLY A 34 13.41 -47.56 -46.15
CA GLY A 34 13.52 -46.28 -45.43
C GLY A 34 14.18 -46.40 -44.05
N PHE A 35 14.47 -47.61 -43.57
CA PHE A 35 15.26 -47.85 -42.39
C PHE A 35 16.71 -48.09 -42.78
N ALA A 36 17.66 -47.46 -42.05
CA ALA A 36 19.09 -47.64 -42.33
C ALA A 36 19.94 -47.47 -41.07
N LEU A 37 21.14 -48.02 -41.10
CA LEU A 37 22.22 -47.74 -40.14
C LEU A 37 23.17 -46.73 -40.74
N ARG A 38 23.43 -45.67 -40.04
CA ARG A 38 24.51 -44.71 -40.34
C ARG A 38 25.71 -45.03 -39.46
N VAL A 39 26.84 -45.27 -40.08
CA VAL A 39 28.13 -45.50 -39.41
C VAL A 39 29.02 -44.27 -39.65
N THR A 40 29.65 -43.77 -38.57
CA THR A 40 30.56 -42.65 -38.55
C THR A 40 31.86 -43.05 -37.84
N LYS A 41 32.83 -42.17 -37.72
CA LYS A 41 34.10 -42.42 -37.00
C LYS A 41 33.85 -42.90 -35.54
N SER A 42 32.82 -42.44 -34.88
CA SER A 42 32.62 -42.65 -33.44
C SER A 42 31.27 -43.25 -33.05
N SER A 43 30.37 -43.49 -33.99
CA SER A 43 29.05 -44.00 -33.67
C SER A 43 28.38 -44.77 -34.81
N LYS A 44 27.58 -45.76 -34.44
CA LYS A 44 26.64 -46.45 -35.29
C LYS A 44 25.23 -46.04 -34.84
N SER A 45 24.44 -45.40 -35.71
CA SER A 45 23.12 -44.86 -35.36
C SER A 45 22.05 -45.30 -36.36
N TYR A 46 20.93 -45.73 -35.87
CA TYR A 46 19.75 -46.08 -36.68
C TYR A 46 19.03 -44.81 -37.13
N ILE A 47 18.59 -44.81 -38.39
CA ILE A 47 17.86 -43.72 -39.01
C ILE A 47 16.62 -44.22 -39.76
N ALA A 48 15.60 -43.37 -39.84
CA ALA A 48 14.48 -43.53 -40.77
C ALA A 48 14.54 -42.37 -41.80
N GLU A 49 14.41 -42.70 -43.07
CA GLU A 49 14.47 -41.71 -44.15
C GLU A 49 13.41 -41.99 -45.21
N LYS A 50 12.56 -40.98 -45.50
CA LYS A 50 11.53 -41.01 -46.52
C LYS A 50 11.26 -39.61 -47.06
N LYS A 51 10.76 -39.49 -48.26
CA LYS A 51 10.27 -38.21 -48.79
C LYS A 51 8.90 -37.88 -48.22
N LEU A 52 8.74 -36.63 -47.79
CA LEU A 52 7.45 -36.05 -47.47
C LEU A 52 6.60 -35.92 -48.73
N PRO A 53 5.27 -35.80 -48.63
CA PRO A 53 4.40 -35.51 -49.79
C PRO A 53 4.78 -34.22 -50.53
N THR A 54 5.46 -33.27 -49.85
CA THR A 54 6.01 -32.03 -50.43
C THR A 54 7.24 -32.28 -51.34
N GLY A 55 7.77 -33.52 -51.41
CA GLY A 55 8.98 -33.86 -52.17
C GLY A 55 10.27 -33.74 -51.38
N GLU A 56 10.27 -33.11 -50.25
CA GLU A 56 11.45 -32.94 -49.37
C GLU A 56 11.83 -34.23 -48.66
N THR A 57 13.14 -34.56 -48.59
CA THR A 57 13.63 -35.75 -47.87
C THR A 57 13.70 -35.50 -46.38
N CYS A 58 12.93 -36.23 -45.60
CA CYS A 58 13.01 -36.22 -44.15
C CYS A 58 13.82 -37.42 -43.64
N ARG A 59 14.91 -37.14 -42.91
CA ARG A 59 15.76 -38.13 -42.24
C ARG A 59 15.72 -37.94 -40.75
N VAL A 60 15.28 -38.94 -40.00
CA VAL A 60 15.12 -38.94 -38.54
C VAL A 60 16.13 -39.88 -37.90
N THR A 61 16.93 -39.43 -36.97
CA THR A 61 17.80 -40.30 -36.17
C THR A 61 16.97 -40.90 -35.03
N ILE A 62 17.00 -42.27 -34.94
CA ILE A 62 16.29 -43.04 -33.92
C ILE A 62 17.12 -43.10 -32.64
N GLY A 63 18.38 -43.61 -32.79
CA GLY A 63 19.27 -43.74 -31.67
C GLY A 63 20.53 -44.51 -31.99
N LYS A 64 21.47 -44.59 -31.04
CA LYS A 64 22.74 -45.30 -31.19
C LYS A 64 22.54 -46.79 -31.01
N HIS A 65 23.28 -47.60 -31.78
CA HIS A 65 23.43 -49.02 -31.55
C HIS A 65 24.01 -49.29 -30.16
N GLY A 66 23.54 -50.30 -29.45
CA GLY A 66 23.89 -50.56 -28.06
C GLY A 66 22.88 -50.00 -27.06
N ILE A 67 22.28 -48.82 -27.37
CA ILE A 67 21.10 -48.29 -26.61
C ILE A 67 19.81 -48.88 -27.20
N TRP A 68 19.76 -48.98 -28.53
CA TRP A 68 18.65 -49.56 -29.27
C TRP A 68 19.08 -50.88 -29.88
N THR A 69 18.25 -51.93 -29.71
CA THR A 69 18.40 -53.13 -30.52
C THR A 69 17.93 -52.88 -31.96
N VAL A 70 18.41 -53.67 -32.91
CA VAL A 70 17.98 -53.55 -34.32
C VAL A 70 16.48 -53.68 -34.48
N GLN A 71 15.84 -54.59 -33.72
CA GLN A 71 14.41 -54.81 -33.77
C GLN A 71 13.62 -53.61 -33.24
N GLN A 72 13.96 -53.13 -32.08
CA GLN A 72 13.34 -51.90 -31.51
C GLN A 72 13.51 -50.68 -32.42
N ALA A 73 14.70 -50.52 -33.02
CA ALA A 73 14.95 -49.44 -33.95
C ALA A 73 14.15 -49.56 -35.23
N ARG A 74 13.93 -50.80 -35.71
CA ARG A 74 13.09 -51.05 -36.89
C ARG A 74 11.60 -50.74 -36.62
N GLU A 75 11.08 -51.13 -35.47
CA GLU A 75 9.73 -50.81 -35.05
C GLU A 75 9.54 -49.27 -34.95
N LYS A 76 10.49 -48.60 -34.34
CA LYS A 76 10.46 -47.13 -34.24
C LYS A 76 10.64 -46.43 -35.58
N ALA A 77 11.42 -47.02 -36.48
CA ALA A 77 11.53 -46.57 -37.88
C ALA A 77 10.18 -46.64 -38.59
N GLN A 78 9.44 -47.71 -38.39
CA GLN A 78 8.14 -47.89 -39.03
C GLN A 78 7.14 -46.83 -38.59
N GLU A 79 7.12 -46.45 -37.28
CA GLU A 79 6.33 -45.31 -36.77
C GLU A 79 6.69 -44.00 -37.45
N TYR A 80 8.00 -43.65 -37.51
CA TYR A 80 8.45 -42.42 -38.14
C TYR A 80 8.17 -42.40 -39.65
N LEU A 81 8.34 -43.50 -40.35
CA LEU A 81 8.04 -43.61 -41.79
C LEU A 81 6.55 -43.43 -42.07
N LEU A 82 5.68 -43.91 -41.14
CA LEU A 82 4.22 -43.66 -41.21
C LEU A 82 3.87 -42.17 -40.99
N MET A 83 4.51 -41.52 -40.01
CA MET A 83 4.35 -40.09 -39.78
C MET A 83 4.76 -39.26 -40.99
N ILE A 84 5.94 -39.57 -41.57
CA ILE A 84 6.46 -38.88 -42.76
C ILE A 84 5.51 -39.08 -43.97
N SER A 85 4.96 -40.27 -44.12
CA SER A 85 3.96 -40.55 -45.18
C SER A 85 2.69 -39.72 -45.07
N LYS A 86 2.30 -39.35 -43.82
CA LYS A 86 1.17 -38.48 -43.51
C LYS A 86 1.50 -37.00 -43.63
N GLY A 87 2.72 -36.67 -44.07
CA GLY A 87 3.16 -35.29 -44.17
C GLY A 87 3.71 -34.66 -42.88
N ILE A 88 3.83 -35.45 -41.81
CA ILE A 88 4.34 -34.97 -40.51
C ILE A 88 5.88 -35.13 -40.49
N ASN A 89 6.61 -34.07 -40.21
CA ASN A 89 8.06 -34.10 -40.06
C ASN A 89 8.45 -34.27 -38.57
N PRO A 90 8.86 -35.47 -38.10
CA PRO A 90 9.16 -35.71 -36.69
C PRO A 90 10.32 -34.86 -36.13
N ASN A 91 11.23 -34.38 -36.99
CA ASN A 91 12.34 -33.51 -36.58
C ASN A 91 11.85 -32.08 -36.29
N LYS A 92 10.87 -31.59 -37.07
CA LYS A 92 10.24 -30.29 -36.84
C LYS A 92 9.49 -30.31 -35.52
N ASP A 93 8.65 -31.31 -35.27
CA ASP A 93 7.89 -31.48 -34.04
C ASP A 93 8.81 -31.55 -32.81
N LYS A 94 9.91 -32.30 -32.88
CA LYS A 94 10.90 -32.36 -31.79
C LYS A 94 11.57 -30.98 -31.55
N ARG A 95 11.87 -30.24 -32.61
CA ARG A 95 12.49 -28.92 -32.52
C ARG A 95 11.52 -27.90 -31.95
N ASP A 96 10.27 -27.94 -32.42
CA ASP A 96 9.22 -27.01 -31.98
C ASP A 96 8.85 -27.26 -30.51
N SER A 97 8.72 -28.52 -30.09
CA SER A 97 8.53 -28.86 -28.65
C SER A 97 9.72 -28.42 -27.77
N LYS A 98 10.95 -28.57 -28.26
CA LYS A 98 12.14 -28.10 -27.55
C LYS A 98 12.17 -26.58 -27.45
N ASN A 99 11.83 -25.89 -28.54
CA ASN A 99 11.79 -24.43 -28.59
C ASN A 99 10.68 -23.90 -27.66
N GLN A 100 9.52 -24.55 -27.63
CA GLN A 100 8.43 -24.23 -26.73
C GLN A 100 8.84 -24.38 -25.26
N LEU A 101 9.48 -25.49 -24.88
CA LEU A 101 10.02 -25.70 -23.54
C LEU A 101 11.09 -24.67 -23.15
N LEU A 102 11.91 -24.21 -24.12
CA LEU A 102 12.89 -23.15 -23.87
C LEU A 102 12.23 -21.78 -23.69
N ALA A 103 11.19 -21.49 -24.49
CA ALA A 103 10.40 -20.29 -24.37
C ALA A 103 9.69 -20.23 -23.00
N GLU A 104 9.00 -21.31 -22.61
CA GLU A 104 8.36 -21.44 -21.29
C GLU A 104 9.34 -21.23 -20.13
N LYS A 105 10.56 -21.78 -20.24
CA LYS A 105 11.61 -21.56 -19.22
C LYS A 105 12.12 -20.11 -19.19
N GLN A 106 12.15 -19.43 -20.33
CA GLN A 106 12.50 -18.01 -20.39
C GLN A 106 11.40 -17.14 -19.80
N ASP A 107 10.15 -17.42 -20.13
CA ASP A 107 8.97 -16.74 -19.63
C ASP A 107 8.85 -16.83 -18.09
N LEU A 108 9.11 -18.02 -17.53
CA LEU A 108 9.16 -18.22 -16.08
C LEU A 108 10.24 -17.38 -15.39
N LYS A 109 11.33 -17.02 -16.09
CA LYS A 109 12.35 -16.12 -15.54
C LYS A 109 11.88 -14.66 -15.48
N LEU A 110 10.96 -14.27 -16.35
CA LEU A 110 10.41 -12.90 -16.38
C LEU A 110 9.43 -12.62 -15.23
N ILE A 111 8.90 -13.67 -14.58
CA ILE A 111 8.06 -13.48 -13.41
C ILE A 111 8.91 -12.93 -12.26
N PRO A 112 8.56 -11.76 -11.70
CA PRO A 112 9.35 -11.15 -10.63
C PRO A 112 9.19 -11.87 -9.30
N THR A 113 10.17 -11.70 -8.41
CA THR A 113 10.03 -12.00 -6.99
C THR A 113 9.10 -10.99 -6.33
N VAL A 114 8.64 -11.29 -5.13
CA VAL A 114 7.79 -10.36 -4.35
C VAL A 114 8.49 -9.01 -4.16
N LYS A 115 9.80 -9.02 -3.89
CA LYS A 115 10.59 -7.80 -3.74
C LYS A 115 10.71 -7.01 -5.04
N GLU A 116 11.04 -7.67 -6.15
CA GLU A 116 11.13 -7.03 -7.48
C GLU A 116 9.79 -6.47 -7.93
N ALA A 117 8.70 -7.20 -7.68
CA ALA A 117 7.34 -6.75 -7.93
C ALA A 117 7.01 -5.48 -7.13
N TYR A 118 7.41 -5.43 -5.86
CA TYR A 118 7.20 -4.27 -5.00
C TYR A 118 8.01 -3.05 -5.44
N GLU A 119 9.28 -3.21 -5.82
CA GLU A 119 10.06 -2.11 -6.36
C GLU A 119 9.43 -1.54 -7.65
N SER A 120 8.94 -2.42 -8.54
CA SER A 120 8.20 -1.99 -9.73
C SER A 120 6.88 -1.29 -9.38
N TYR A 121 6.18 -1.74 -8.35
CA TYR A 121 4.94 -1.13 -7.86
C TYR A 121 5.20 0.28 -7.33
N LYS A 122 6.23 0.47 -6.49
CA LYS A 122 6.63 1.77 -5.95
C LYS A 122 7.00 2.76 -7.06
N ALA A 123 7.75 2.30 -8.07
CA ALA A 123 8.20 3.16 -9.16
C ALA A 123 7.06 3.66 -10.07
N LYS A 124 5.94 2.94 -10.13
CA LYS A 124 4.83 3.25 -11.04
C LYS A 124 3.59 3.83 -10.37
N LYS A 125 3.53 3.79 -9.04
CA LYS A 125 2.39 4.28 -8.24
C LYS A 125 2.80 5.53 -7.47
N ASP A 126 2.00 6.56 -7.58
CA ASP A 126 2.10 7.72 -6.71
C ASP A 126 1.49 7.35 -5.35
N LEU A 127 2.35 7.11 -4.36
CA LEU A 127 1.96 6.68 -3.02
C LEU A 127 2.40 7.72 -2.00
N SER A 128 1.51 8.05 -1.07
CA SER A 128 1.89 8.91 0.06
C SER A 128 2.98 8.25 0.92
N ALA A 129 3.82 9.06 1.58
CA ALA A 129 4.88 8.59 2.47
C ALA A 129 4.36 7.59 3.52
N THR A 130 3.20 7.89 4.14
CA THR A 130 2.58 7.00 5.13
C THR A 130 2.17 5.64 4.54
N THR A 131 1.73 5.63 3.28
CA THR A 131 1.39 4.38 2.58
C THR A 131 2.65 3.59 2.26
N LEU A 132 3.70 4.27 1.81
CA LEU A 132 5.00 3.65 1.56
C LEU A 132 5.56 3.00 2.82
N ASP A 133 5.60 3.72 3.95
CA ASP A 133 6.06 3.19 5.25
C ASP A 133 5.27 1.94 5.67
N ALA A 134 3.95 1.94 5.44
CA ALA A 134 3.10 0.81 5.76
C ALA A 134 3.39 -0.40 4.85
N TYR A 135 3.63 -0.17 3.57
CA TYR A 135 3.93 -1.23 2.59
C TYR A 135 5.37 -1.74 2.74
N ASP A 136 6.34 -0.86 3.01
CA ASP A 136 7.71 -1.26 3.34
C ASP A 136 7.73 -2.18 4.56
N ARG A 137 6.96 -1.86 5.60
CA ARG A 137 6.77 -2.76 6.75
C ARG A 137 6.15 -4.09 6.36
N CYS A 138 5.16 -4.11 5.46
CA CYS A 138 4.58 -5.37 5.00
C CYS A 138 5.63 -6.24 4.32
N VAL A 139 6.45 -5.69 3.44
CA VAL A 139 7.46 -6.45 2.70
C VAL A 139 8.62 -6.87 3.60
N ASN A 140 9.10 -5.96 4.47
CA ASN A 140 10.31 -6.21 5.26
C ASN A 140 10.06 -7.07 6.50
N ASP A 141 8.90 -6.87 7.19
CA ASP A 141 8.62 -7.54 8.45
C ASP A 141 7.63 -8.70 8.29
N TYR A 142 6.57 -8.51 7.46
CA TYR A 142 5.48 -9.49 7.38
C TYR A 142 5.67 -10.53 6.26
N PHE A 143 6.43 -10.19 5.22
CA PHE A 143 6.69 -11.03 4.06
C PHE A 143 8.20 -11.25 3.83
N GLU A 144 9.03 -11.14 4.87
CA GLU A 144 10.48 -11.28 4.78
C GLU A 144 10.90 -12.58 4.07
N ASP A 145 10.31 -13.69 4.45
CA ASP A 145 10.55 -15.02 3.86
C ASP A 145 9.98 -15.19 2.44
N TRP A 146 9.07 -14.30 2.01
CA TRP A 146 8.52 -14.31 0.66
C TRP A 146 9.29 -13.42 -0.31
N GLN A 147 10.14 -12.51 0.16
CA GLN A 147 10.80 -11.50 -0.67
C GLN A 147 11.48 -12.09 -1.91
N ASN A 148 12.17 -13.22 -1.73
CA ASN A 148 12.97 -13.87 -2.78
C ASN A 148 12.18 -14.95 -3.56
N LEU A 149 10.95 -15.24 -3.17
CA LEU A 149 10.09 -16.16 -3.91
C LEU A 149 9.45 -15.45 -5.10
N LYS A 150 9.26 -16.17 -6.20
CA LYS A 150 8.46 -15.66 -7.32
C LYS A 150 7.04 -15.43 -6.84
N ILE A 151 6.43 -14.31 -7.24
CA ILE A 151 5.13 -13.90 -6.69
C ILE A 151 4.02 -14.93 -6.94
N ASN A 152 4.08 -15.66 -8.05
CA ASN A 152 3.14 -16.74 -8.38
C ASN A 152 3.38 -18.05 -7.59
N GLN A 153 4.49 -18.15 -6.85
CA GLN A 153 4.75 -19.29 -5.95
C GLN A 153 4.04 -19.14 -4.60
N ILE A 154 3.54 -17.95 -4.29
CA ILE A 154 2.80 -17.73 -3.06
C ILE A 154 1.40 -18.33 -3.18
N THR A 155 1.16 -19.41 -2.46
CA THR A 155 -0.08 -20.16 -2.53
C THR A 155 -1.19 -19.59 -1.64
N SER A 156 -2.44 -19.92 -1.93
CA SER A 156 -3.59 -19.59 -1.08
C SER A 156 -3.41 -20.09 0.37
N LYS A 157 -2.80 -21.28 0.53
CA LYS A 157 -2.49 -21.80 1.87
C LYS A 157 -1.50 -20.90 2.60
N ALA A 158 -0.39 -20.50 1.96
CA ALA A 158 0.61 -19.61 2.55
C ALA A 158 0.00 -18.26 2.97
N VAL A 159 -0.92 -17.71 2.16
CA VAL A 159 -1.66 -16.48 2.48
C VAL A 159 -2.55 -16.67 3.71
N MET A 160 -3.31 -17.77 3.79
CA MET A 160 -4.18 -18.06 4.94
C MET A 160 -3.37 -18.24 6.22
N ASP A 161 -2.30 -19.02 6.18
CA ASP A 161 -1.42 -19.26 7.32
C ASP A 161 -0.79 -17.93 7.81
N ARG A 162 -0.30 -17.12 6.88
CA ARG A 162 0.27 -15.79 7.19
C ARG A 162 -0.77 -14.84 7.79
N HIS A 163 -1.98 -14.79 7.22
CA HIS A 163 -3.07 -13.98 7.77
C HIS A 163 -3.41 -14.39 9.20
N THR A 164 -3.42 -15.68 9.50
CA THR A 164 -3.66 -16.20 10.85
C THR A 164 -2.58 -15.75 11.82
N VAL A 165 -1.31 -15.98 11.50
CA VAL A 165 -0.17 -15.57 12.34
C VAL A 165 -0.15 -14.07 12.62
N LEU A 166 -0.37 -13.25 11.58
CA LEU A 166 -0.42 -11.80 11.75
C LEU A 166 -1.63 -11.35 12.59
N SER A 167 -2.74 -12.10 12.50
CA SER A 167 -3.98 -11.79 13.24
C SER A 167 -3.83 -11.95 14.75
N GLU A 168 -2.96 -12.83 15.21
CA GLU A 168 -2.62 -13.00 16.64
C GLU A 168 -1.97 -11.73 17.21
N ARG A 169 -1.14 -11.05 16.41
CA ARG A 169 -0.48 -9.80 16.82
C ARG A 169 -1.37 -8.59 16.63
N SER A 170 -2.02 -8.46 15.46
CA SER A 170 -2.91 -7.35 15.14
C SER A 170 -3.83 -7.70 13.96
N ARG A 171 -5.11 -7.85 14.24
CA ARG A 171 -6.15 -8.09 13.22
C ARG A 171 -6.17 -7.04 12.11
N ALA A 172 -5.95 -5.77 12.46
CA ALA A 172 -5.96 -4.66 11.50
C ALA A 172 -4.74 -4.71 10.57
N GLN A 173 -3.56 -4.99 11.11
CA GLN A 173 -2.32 -5.12 10.33
C GLN A 173 -2.36 -6.36 9.43
N ALA A 174 -2.90 -7.48 9.91
CA ALA A 174 -3.10 -8.68 9.10
C ALA A 174 -3.97 -8.39 7.86
N ASN A 175 -5.11 -7.71 8.06
CA ASN A 175 -5.96 -7.30 6.95
C ASN A 175 -5.26 -6.32 6.00
N LEU A 176 -4.51 -5.35 6.53
CA LEU A 176 -3.75 -4.41 5.71
C LEU A 176 -2.72 -5.13 4.85
N ALA A 177 -1.93 -6.01 5.44
CA ALA A 177 -0.90 -6.79 4.75
C ALA A 177 -1.49 -7.62 3.60
N MET A 178 -2.60 -8.31 3.83
CA MET A 178 -3.25 -9.10 2.77
C MET A 178 -3.88 -8.24 1.68
N LYS A 179 -4.48 -7.10 2.03
CA LYS A 179 -4.99 -6.14 1.02
C LYS A 179 -3.87 -5.58 0.16
N PHE A 180 -2.76 -5.22 0.78
CA PHE A 180 -1.56 -4.78 0.06
C PHE A 180 -1.03 -5.87 -0.85
N PHE A 181 -0.85 -7.11 -0.35
CA PHE A 181 -0.37 -8.23 -1.17
C PHE A 181 -1.31 -8.52 -2.36
N SER A 182 -2.62 -8.42 -2.13
CA SER A 182 -3.62 -8.55 -3.21
C SER A 182 -3.45 -7.47 -4.30
N ALA A 183 -3.25 -6.22 -3.89
CA ALA A 183 -3.00 -5.12 -4.82
C ALA A 183 -1.70 -5.31 -5.61
N LEU A 184 -0.63 -5.71 -4.92
CA LEU A 184 0.67 -6.02 -5.52
C LEU A 184 0.58 -7.16 -6.53
N TYR A 185 -0.08 -8.26 -6.16
CA TYR A 185 -0.29 -9.41 -7.04
C TYR A 185 -1.05 -9.02 -8.31
N ASN A 186 -2.19 -8.33 -8.16
CA ASN A 186 -3.00 -7.89 -9.29
C ASN A 186 -2.26 -6.91 -10.22
N PHE A 187 -1.44 -6.02 -9.64
CA PHE A 187 -0.57 -5.13 -10.42
C PHE A 187 0.45 -5.95 -11.21
N THR A 188 1.12 -6.90 -10.56
CA THR A 188 2.16 -7.73 -11.19
C THR A 188 1.59 -8.58 -12.31
N VAL A 189 0.42 -9.22 -12.11
CA VAL A 189 -0.28 -9.96 -13.18
C VAL A 189 -0.54 -9.10 -14.43
N LYS A 190 -0.90 -7.84 -14.23
CA LYS A 190 -1.19 -6.90 -15.33
C LYS A 190 0.07 -6.37 -16.04
N THR A 191 1.21 -6.36 -15.34
CA THR A 191 2.44 -5.75 -15.87
C THR A 191 3.48 -6.76 -16.32
N THR A 192 3.30 -8.07 -15.98
CA THR A 192 4.19 -9.16 -16.38
C THR A 192 3.58 -9.91 -17.56
N VAL A 193 4.01 -9.51 -18.76
CA VAL A 193 3.51 -10.05 -20.02
C VAL A 193 4.65 -10.53 -20.90
N ASP A 194 4.36 -11.46 -21.82
CA ASP A 194 5.30 -11.91 -22.86
C ASP A 194 5.44 -10.87 -23.98
N SER A 195 6.27 -11.17 -24.98
CA SER A 195 6.46 -10.33 -26.18
C SER A 195 5.19 -10.15 -27.02
N SER A 196 4.21 -11.00 -26.85
CA SER A 196 2.91 -10.97 -27.52
C SER A 196 1.82 -10.33 -26.65
N ASN A 197 2.18 -9.73 -25.51
CA ASN A 197 1.27 -9.09 -24.53
C ASN A 197 0.33 -10.08 -23.83
N ASN A 198 0.66 -11.38 -23.78
CA ASN A 198 -0.08 -12.35 -22.98
C ASN A 198 0.45 -12.34 -21.53
N LYS A 199 -0.44 -12.51 -20.57
CA LYS A 199 -0.07 -12.60 -19.14
C LYS A 199 0.77 -13.86 -18.89
N LEU A 200 1.92 -13.68 -18.23
CA LEU A 200 2.78 -14.79 -17.81
C LEU A 200 2.33 -15.41 -16.48
N ILE A 201 1.58 -14.69 -15.68
CA ILE A 201 0.99 -15.18 -14.42
C ILE A 201 -0.48 -15.46 -14.69
N THR A 202 -0.84 -16.74 -14.73
CA THR A 202 -2.19 -17.22 -15.01
C THR A 202 -2.93 -17.67 -13.76
N GLU A 203 -2.19 -17.88 -12.66
CA GLU A 203 -2.75 -18.29 -11.38
C GLU A 203 -3.63 -17.18 -10.80
N PRO A 204 -4.76 -17.54 -10.18
CA PRO A 204 -5.63 -16.57 -9.53
C PRO A 204 -4.91 -15.92 -8.34
N ASN A 205 -5.31 -14.70 -7.99
CA ASN A 205 -4.77 -14.02 -6.83
C ASN A 205 -5.01 -14.86 -5.55
N PRO A 206 -3.96 -15.31 -4.86
CA PRO A 206 -4.09 -16.22 -3.72
C PRO A 206 -4.83 -15.61 -2.52
N VAL A 207 -4.94 -14.27 -2.45
CA VAL A 207 -5.69 -13.57 -1.39
C VAL A 207 -7.21 -13.72 -1.57
N LEU A 208 -7.69 -14.08 -2.77
CA LEU A 208 -9.12 -14.31 -2.99
C LEU A 208 -9.68 -15.38 -2.05
N THR A 209 -8.86 -16.33 -1.64
CA THR A 209 -9.27 -17.38 -0.69
C THR A 209 -9.81 -16.80 0.63
N ILE A 210 -9.28 -15.64 1.11
CA ILE A 210 -9.77 -15.00 2.34
C ILE A 210 -11.18 -14.41 2.12
N TYR A 211 -11.48 -13.93 0.89
CA TYR A 211 -12.82 -13.43 0.54
C TYR A 211 -13.80 -14.59 0.41
N GLU A 212 -13.42 -15.64 -0.31
CA GLU A 212 -14.26 -16.81 -0.57
C GLU A 212 -14.62 -17.57 0.70
N THR A 213 -13.65 -17.73 1.60
CA THR A 213 -13.84 -18.35 2.91
C THR A 213 -14.42 -17.42 3.97
N LYS A 214 -14.59 -16.12 3.64
CA LYS A 214 -15.11 -15.06 4.56
C LYS A 214 -14.31 -14.95 5.86
N THR A 215 -12.99 -15.20 5.81
CA THR A 215 -12.10 -15.23 6.99
C THR A 215 -11.41 -13.89 7.28
N TRP A 216 -11.81 -12.80 6.63
CA TRP A 216 -11.32 -11.47 7.00
C TRP A 216 -11.61 -11.13 8.46
N ASN A 217 -10.62 -10.58 9.16
CA ASN A 217 -10.82 -10.13 10.52
C ASN A 217 -11.89 -9.03 10.60
N LYS A 218 -12.89 -9.24 11.44
CA LYS A 218 -13.87 -8.21 11.77
C LYS A 218 -13.24 -7.18 12.71
N ILE A 219 -13.10 -5.94 12.23
CA ILE A 219 -12.57 -4.83 13.00
C ILE A 219 -13.72 -3.91 13.35
N LYS A 220 -14.02 -3.79 14.65
CA LYS A 220 -15.03 -2.85 15.15
C LYS A 220 -14.52 -1.43 14.92
N ARG A 221 -15.31 -0.59 14.28
CA ARG A 221 -15.03 0.86 14.19
C ARG A 221 -15.11 1.46 15.59
N ARG A 222 -14.10 2.21 16.00
CA ARG A 222 -14.16 3.01 17.22
C ARG A 222 -15.26 4.06 17.05
N LYS A 223 -16.11 4.21 18.05
CA LYS A 223 -17.22 5.18 18.05
C LYS A 223 -17.08 6.21 19.18
N ASN A 224 -15.91 6.26 19.82
CA ASN A 224 -15.67 7.14 20.94
C ASN A 224 -15.67 8.60 20.49
N TYR A 225 -16.24 9.46 21.32
CA TYR A 225 -16.22 10.91 21.25
C TYR A 225 -16.39 11.45 22.67
N ILE A 226 -16.04 12.72 22.91
CA ILE A 226 -16.27 13.38 24.21
C ILE A 226 -17.76 13.72 24.29
N ARG A 227 -18.44 13.16 25.28
CA ARG A 227 -19.89 13.35 25.46
C ARG A 227 -20.20 14.77 25.85
N SER A 228 -21.43 15.23 25.58
CA SER A 228 -21.85 16.61 25.83
C SER A 228 -21.66 17.06 27.29
N GLU A 229 -21.93 16.16 28.22
CA GLU A 229 -21.76 16.40 29.69
C GLU A 229 -20.27 16.49 30.10
N GLN A 230 -19.33 16.02 29.29
CA GLN A 230 -17.90 16.02 29.57
C GLN A 230 -17.16 17.17 28.87
N LEU A 231 -17.83 17.88 27.94
CA LEU A 231 -17.15 18.86 27.08
C LEU A 231 -16.55 20.01 27.84
N HIS A 232 -17.27 20.55 28.80
CA HIS A 232 -16.82 21.69 29.61
C HIS A 232 -15.65 21.28 30.50
N ASP A 233 -15.73 20.12 31.17
CA ASP A 233 -14.63 19.59 32.00
C ASP A 233 -13.40 19.35 31.15
N TRP A 234 -13.56 18.80 29.94
CA TRP A 234 -12.47 18.61 28.99
C TRP A 234 -11.83 19.93 28.58
N ALA A 235 -12.65 20.92 28.19
CA ALA A 235 -12.16 22.23 27.73
C ALA A 235 -11.39 22.97 28.85
N GLU A 236 -11.92 22.92 30.08
CA GLU A 236 -11.26 23.45 31.25
C GLU A 236 -9.96 22.72 31.59
N GLY A 237 -9.98 21.37 31.51
CA GLY A 237 -8.79 20.55 31.66
C GLY A 237 -7.70 20.95 30.67
N VAL A 238 -8.07 21.18 29.41
CA VAL A 238 -7.14 21.69 28.38
C VAL A 238 -6.67 23.11 28.76
N ALA A 239 -7.59 24.02 29.09
CA ALA A 239 -7.25 25.42 29.38
C ALA A 239 -6.36 25.60 30.63
N LYS A 240 -6.45 24.68 31.59
CA LYS A 240 -5.65 24.68 32.83
C LYS A 240 -4.22 24.15 32.63
N GLN A 241 -3.95 23.43 31.52
CA GLN A 241 -2.61 22.90 31.27
C GLN A 241 -1.65 24.03 30.90
N TYR A 242 -0.49 24.02 31.53
CA TYR A 242 0.60 24.93 31.21
C TYR A 242 1.91 24.15 31.21
N TRP A 243 2.63 24.22 30.12
CA TRP A 243 3.98 23.67 30.04
C TRP A 243 4.96 24.85 30.00
N PRO A 244 5.64 25.17 31.10
CA PRO A 244 6.70 26.15 31.06
C PRO A 244 7.80 25.62 30.13
N GLY A 245 7.93 26.20 28.95
CA GLY A 245 9.11 26.01 28.10
C GLY A 245 10.36 26.56 28.83
N ASN A 246 11.54 26.28 28.28
CA ASN A 246 12.76 26.93 28.73
C ASN A 246 12.53 28.46 28.74
N GLN A 247 13.10 29.21 29.66
CA GLN A 247 12.80 30.63 29.90
C GLN A 247 12.82 31.54 28.66
N ASN A 248 13.36 31.06 27.54
CA ASN A 248 13.45 31.78 26.26
C ASN A 248 12.39 31.37 25.22
N ASP A 249 11.55 30.33 25.48
CA ASP A 249 10.68 29.70 24.47
C ASP A 249 9.19 29.78 24.82
N ASN A 250 8.70 30.99 25.13
CA ASN A 250 7.32 31.23 25.53
C ASN A 250 6.26 30.81 24.47
N HIS A 251 6.68 30.77 23.20
CA HIS A 251 5.79 30.32 22.12
C HIS A 251 5.36 28.86 22.24
N LEU A 252 6.09 28.04 23.03
CA LEU A 252 5.77 26.63 23.27
C LEU A 252 4.80 26.45 24.43
N ALA A 253 4.70 27.42 25.35
CA ALA A 253 3.95 27.28 26.59
C ALA A 253 2.50 26.79 26.41
N TYR A 254 1.85 27.25 25.35
CA TYR A 254 0.47 26.91 25.05
C TYR A 254 0.31 26.06 23.74
N THR A 255 1.42 25.63 23.12
CA THR A 255 1.34 24.95 21.82
C THR A 255 0.46 23.72 21.86
N ASN A 256 0.61 22.89 22.87
CA ASN A 256 -0.17 21.67 23.02
C ASN A 256 -1.67 21.91 23.26
N GLN A 257 -1.98 22.90 24.11
CA GLN A 257 -3.36 23.28 24.41
C GLN A 257 -4.05 23.84 23.16
N ASP A 258 -3.41 24.82 22.51
CA ASP A 258 -3.92 25.47 21.32
C ASP A 258 -4.11 24.49 20.17
N PHE A 259 -3.21 23.49 20.08
CA PHE A 259 -3.38 22.39 19.14
C PHE A 259 -4.58 21.52 19.44
N LEU A 260 -4.83 21.19 20.70
CA LEU A 260 -6.04 20.43 21.10
C LEU A 260 -7.31 21.25 20.81
N PHE A 261 -7.31 22.55 21.11
CA PHE A 261 -8.41 23.44 20.76
C PHE A 261 -8.61 23.55 19.25
N LEU A 262 -7.54 23.71 18.46
CA LEU A 262 -7.67 23.70 17.00
C LEU A 262 -8.44 22.47 16.55
N LEU A 263 -8.01 21.27 16.95
CA LEU A 263 -8.65 20.02 16.51
C LEU A 263 -10.09 19.90 16.97
N ALA A 264 -10.40 20.32 18.20
CA ALA A 264 -11.75 20.25 18.74
C ALA A 264 -12.70 21.26 18.09
N LEU A 265 -12.21 22.48 17.79
CA LEU A 265 -13.01 23.59 17.28
C LEU A 265 -13.13 23.63 15.76
N THR A 266 -12.32 22.84 15.04
CA THR A 266 -12.37 22.76 13.57
C THR A 266 -12.77 21.38 13.05
N GLY A 267 -12.59 20.36 13.85
CA GLY A 267 -12.73 18.98 13.40
C GLY A 267 -11.66 18.53 12.39
N PHE A 268 -10.52 19.23 12.30
CA PHE A 268 -9.43 18.86 11.39
C PHE A 268 -8.87 17.47 11.66
N ARG A 269 -8.36 16.82 10.63
CA ARG A 269 -7.53 15.63 10.84
C ARG A 269 -6.24 16.04 11.55
N ARG A 270 -5.73 15.16 12.37
CA ARG A 270 -4.50 15.40 13.14
C ARG A 270 -3.38 15.97 12.27
N ASN A 271 -3.09 15.35 11.14
CA ASN A 271 -1.99 15.77 10.26
C ASN A 271 -2.24 17.14 9.60
N GLU A 272 -3.51 17.47 9.28
CA GLU A 272 -3.91 18.79 8.77
C GLU A 272 -3.58 19.91 9.78
N GLY A 273 -3.81 19.64 11.08
CA GLY A 273 -3.47 20.59 12.13
C GLY A 273 -1.97 20.66 12.45
N GLU A 274 -1.26 19.52 12.42
CA GLU A 274 0.17 19.43 12.73
C GLU A 274 1.03 20.24 11.77
N GLY A 275 0.81 20.07 10.48
CA GLY A 275 1.53 20.72 9.41
C GLY A 275 1.04 22.13 9.07
N LEU A 276 0.11 22.70 9.83
CA LEU A 276 -0.51 23.97 9.52
C LEU A 276 0.53 25.12 9.54
N GLU A 277 0.69 25.79 8.40
CA GLU A 277 1.59 26.93 8.24
C GLU A 277 0.85 28.25 8.36
N TRP A 278 1.55 29.29 8.82
CA TRP A 278 1.01 30.65 8.90
C TRP A 278 0.66 31.24 7.53
N SER A 279 1.31 30.79 6.47
CA SER A 279 0.99 31.16 5.08
C SER A 279 -0.43 30.74 4.66
N LYS A 280 -1.03 29.80 5.39
CA LYS A 280 -2.38 29.26 5.15
C LYS A 280 -3.46 29.92 6.03
N ILE A 281 -3.08 30.90 6.86
CA ILE A 281 -4.01 31.57 7.78
C ILE A 281 -4.13 33.05 7.41
N ASP A 282 -5.35 33.49 7.15
CA ASP A 282 -5.66 34.90 7.05
C ASP A 282 -6.23 35.41 8.40
N LEU A 283 -5.37 36.06 9.17
CA LEU A 283 -5.75 36.62 10.47
C LEU A 283 -6.68 37.84 10.35
N LYS A 284 -6.75 38.50 9.21
CA LYS A 284 -7.65 39.62 8.98
C LYS A 284 -9.10 39.15 8.88
N TYR A 285 -9.31 38.07 8.14
CA TYR A 285 -10.64 37.54 7.90
C TYR A 285 -10.99 36.31 8.77
N GLY A 286 -10.05 35.81 9.58
CA GLY A 286 -10.21 34.62 10.41
C GLY A 286 -10.52 33.39 9.58
N THR A 287 -9.62 33.08 8.64
CA THR A 287 -9.79 31.93 7.74
C THR A 287 -8.56 31.05 7.71
N VAL A 288 -8.77 29.77 7.42
CA VAL A 288 -7.71 28.76 7.27
C VAL A 288 -7.88 28.04 5.93
N LEU A 289 -6.81 28.00 5.14
CA LEU A 289 -6.74 27.26 3.90
C LEU A 289 -6.08 25.90 4.16
N ILE A 290 -6.77 24.80 3.85
CA ILE A 290 -6.22 23.44 3.91
C ILE A 290 -5.92 22.98 2.50
N THR A 291 -4.64 22.68 2.23
CA THR A 291 -4.16 22.26 0.90
C THR A 291 -3.79 20.79 0.82
N ASP A 292 -3.39 20.18 1.93
CA ASP A 292 -3.05 18.75 1.99
C ASP A 292 -4.29 17.95 2.41
N THR A 293 -5.28 17.90 1.53
CA THR A 293 -6.49 17.15 1.75
C THR A 293 -6.37 15.77 1.10
N LYS A 294 -7.01 14.76 1.69
CA LYS A 294 -7.01 13.40 1.14
C LYS A 294 -7.56 13.34 -0.30
N ASN A 295 -8.35 14.33 -0.69
CA ASN A 295 -9.00 14.39 -2.01
C ASN A 295 -8.25 15.28 -3.01
N GLY A 296 -7.14 15.93 -2.58
CA GLY A 296 -6.38 16.85 -3.43
C GLY A 296 -7.02 18.23 -3.66
N GLU A 297 -8.22 18.49 -3.10
CA GLU A 297 -8.90 19.77 -3.24
C GLU A 297 -8.55 20.74 -2.09
N GLU A 298 -8.29 21.99 -2.42
CA GLU A 298 -8.09 23.03 -1.42
C GLU A 298 -9.42 23.40 -0.74
N LEU A 299 -9.38 23.58 0.57
CA LEU A 299 -10.54 23.94 1.36
C LEU A 299 -10.28 25.20 2.20
N LEU A 300 -11.00 26.29 1.89
CA LEU A 300 -10.98 27.50 2.69
C LEU A 300 -12.14 27.44 3.72
N LEU A 301 -11.80 27.56 5.01
CA LEU A 301 -12.75 27.52 6.10
C LEU A 301 -12.64 28.77 7.00
N PRO A 302 -13.74 29.32 7.52
CA PRO A 302 -13.69 30.28 8.62
C PRO A 302 -13.36 29.54 9.92
N VAL A 303 -12.74 30.22 10.85
CA VAL A 303 -12.61 29.79 12.24
C VAL A 303 -13.57 30.58 13.12
N GLY A 304 -13.98 30.01 14.25
CA GLY A 304 -14.80 30.69 15.22
C GLY A 304 -14.02 31.77 16.01
N GLU A 305 -14.71 32.56 16.78
CA GLU A 305 -14.17 33.74 17.46
C GLU A 305 -13.05 33.40 18.45
N MET A 306 -13.22 32.34 19.23
CA MET A 306 -12.22 31.93 20.23
C MET A 306 -10.97 31.38 19.57
N LEU A 307 -11.10 30.50 18.57
CA LEU A 307 -9.96 29.99 17.83
C LEU A 307 -9.24 31.13 17.09
N TRP A 308 -9.97 32.08 16.54
CA TRP A 308 -9.38 33.27 15.93
C TRP A 308 -8.57 34.10 16.93
N HIS A 309 -9.08 34.30 18.17
CA HIS A 309 -8.33 34.93 19.25
C HIS A 309 -7.02 34.15 19.54
N ILE A 310 -7.11 32.85 19.76
CA ILE A 310 -5.93 32.00 20.00
C ILE A 310 -4.90 32.15 18.89
N LEU A 311 -5.28 32.08 17.64
CA LEU A 311 -4.36 32.19 16.50
C LEU A 311 -3.69 33.56 16.44
N ARG A 312 -4.40 34.66 16.71
CA ARG A 312 -3.83 36.00 16.74
C ARG A 312 -2.78 36.14 17.84
N GLU A 313 -3.08 35.67 19.06
CA GLU A 313 -2.11 35.71 20.15
C GLU A 313 -0.88 34.83 19.87
N ARG A 314 -1.08 33.64 19.32
CA ARG A 314 0.03 32.77 18.89
C ARG A 314 0.93 33.45 17.85
N ARG A 315 0.36 34.15 16.86
CA ARG A 315 1.15 34.85 15.83
C ARG A 315 2.02 35.94 16.43
N LYS A 316 1.52 36.65 17.45
CA LYS A 316 2.33 37.66 18.17
C LYS A 316 3.50 37.02 18.92
N MET A 317 3.34 35.80 19.45
CA MET A 317 4.43 35.10 20.15
C MET A 317 5.55 34.64 19.20
N ASN A 318 5.21 34.25 17.98
CA ASN A 318 6.15 33.73 16.98
C ASN A 318 5.90 34.40 15.61
N PRO A 319 6.25 35.67 15.44
CA PRO A 319 5.92 36.46 14.24
C PRO A 319 6.62 35.93 12.98
N ASP A 320 7.80 35.34 13.11
CA ASP A 320 8.63 34.87 12.00
C ASP A 320 8.52 33.32 11.82
N GLY A 321 7.75 32.66 12.67
CA GLY A 321 7.57 31.20 12.60
C GLY A 321 6.88 30.77 11.31
N LYS A 322 7.34 29.65 10.74
CA LYS A 322 6.69 29.01 9.59
C LYS A 322 5.41 28.29 10.00
N TYR A 323 5.47 27.49 11.05
CA TYR A 323 4.37 26.66 11.52
C TYR A 323 3.56 27.32 12.63
N VAL A 324 2.26 27.08 12.65
CA VAL A 324 1.37 27.54 13.73
C VAL A 324 1.68 26.79 15.02
N PHE A 325 2.00 25.50 14.90
CA PHE A 325 2.39 24.64 16.01
C PHE A 325 3.79 24.08 15.76
N PRO A 326 4.84 24.86 16.11
CA PRO A 326 6.22 24.44 15.91
C PRO A 326 6.64 23.38 16.93
N ASP A 327 7.71 22.64 16.57
CA ASP A 327 8.47 21.85 17.53
C ASP A 327 9.26 22.75 18.48
N PHE A 328 9.88 22.17 19.51
CA PHE A 328 10.65 22.92 20.50
C PHE A 328 11.87 23.67 19.92
N ARG A 329 12.33 23.31 18.72
CA ARG A 329 13.44 23.98 18.01
C ARG A 329 12.96 25.04 17.03
N ASN A 330 11.65 25.20 16.86
CA ASN A 330 11.03 26.07 15.84
C ASN A 330 11.50 25.78 14.39
N LYS A 331 11.96 24.54 14.14
CA LYS A 331 12.47 24.10 12.83
C LYS A 331 11.48 23.26 12.04
N SER A 332 10.58 22.62 12.74
CA SER A 332 9.56 21.73 12.19
C SER A 332 8.23 21.96 12.91
N HIS A 333 7.21 21.25 12.47
CA HIS A 333 5.93 21.23 13.18
C HIS A 333 5.98 20.28 14.40
N ILE A 334 5.04 20.46 15.31
CA ILE A 334 4.88 19.64 16.51
C ILE A 334 4.76 18.14 16.18
N ILE A 335 5.59 17.30 16.81
CA ILE A 335 5.69 15.86 16.50
C ILE A 335 5.03 15.00 17.59
N ASP A 336 5.35 15.21 18.87
CA ASP A 336 4.83 14.39 19.98
C ASP A 336 3.83 15.17 20.85
N LYS A 337 2.59 14.71 20.87
CA LYS A 337 1.46 15.30 21.59
C LYS A 337 0.83 14.33 22.58
N ARG A 338 1.41 13.13 22.75
CA ARG A 338 0.88 12.13 23.68
C ARG A 338 0.82 12.68 25.09
N HIS A 339 1.87 13.38 25.51
CA HIS A 339 1.92 14.01 26.84
C HIS A 339 0.80 15.02 27.05
N ALA A 340 0.45 15.83 26.04
CA ALA A 340 -0.67 16.78 26.15
C ALA A 340 -2.00 16.06 26.38
N ARG A 341 -2.26 15.01 25.63
CA ARG A 341 -3.46 14.19 25.77
C ARG A 341 -3.49 13.49 27.14
N GLU A 342 -2.37 12.87 27.53
CA GLU A 342 -2.22 12.15 28.78
C GLU A 342 -2.44 13.06 29.98
N ALA A 343 -1.88 14.26 29.99
CA ALA A 343 -2.07 15.23 31.06
C ALA A 343 -3.53 15.71 31.18
N VAL A 344 -4.21 15.94 30.07
CA VAL A 344 -5.65 16.26 30.09
C VAL A 344 -6.45 15.06 30.59
N THR A 345 -6.14 13.84 30.14
CA THR A 345 -6.81 12.63 30.61
C THR A 345 -6.59 12.43 32.12
N GLU A 346 -5.37 12.62 32.61
CA GLU A 346 -5.04 12.51 34.04
C GLU A 346 -5.80 13.54 34.89
N SER A 347 -5.88 14.81 34.41
CA SER A 347 -6.54 15.88 35.15
C SER A 347 -8.07 15.82 35.14
N THR A 348 -8.66 15.24 34.08
CA THR A 348 -10.13 15.23 33.90
C THR A 348 -10.77 13.85 34.00
N GLY A 349 -9.99 12.77 33.96
CA GLY A 349 -10.51 11.41 33.85
C GLY A 349 -11.13 11.08 32.48
N ILE A 350 -11.05 12.00 31.47
CA ILE A 350 -11.68 11.84 30.17
C ILE A 350 -10.67 11.25 29.18
N GLU A 351 -10.89 10.00 28.79
CA GLU A 351 -10.08 9.36 27.76
C GLU A 351 -10.54 9.78 26.35
N PHE A 352 -9.59 10.21 25.53
CA PHE A 352 -9.86 10.58 24.13
C PHE A 352 -8.64 10.33 23.25
N THR A 353 -8.87 10.27 21.94
CA THR A 353 -7.83 10.31 20.91
C THR A 353 -7.99 11.58 20.07
N PHE A 354 -6.95 11.98 19.35
CA PHE A 354 -7.08 13.14 18.44
C PHE A 354 -8.19 12.98 17.39
N HIS A 355 -8.45 11.75 16.97
CA HIS A 355 -9.56 11.47 16.04
C HIS A 355 -10.93 11.56 16.70
N ASP A 356 -11.02 11.33 18.01
CA ASP A 356 -12.26 11.48 18.76
C ASP A 356 -12.66 12.96 18.87
N LEU A 357 -11.71 13.91 18.85
CA LEU A 357 -12.01 15.35 18.79
C LEU A 357 -12.78 15.71 17.52
N ARG A 358 -12.37 15.16 16.38
CA ARG A 358 -13.12 15.33 15.11
C ARG A 358 -14.50 14.70 15.15
N ARG A 359 -14.65 13.54 15.79
CA ARG A 359 -15.98 12.92 16.00
C ARG A 359 -16.84 13.77 16.94
N THR A 360 -16.25 14.31 18.00
CA THR A 360 -16.89 15.23 18.92
C THR A 360 -17.44 16.46 18.17
N PHE A 361 -16.58 17.12 17.38
CA PHE A 361 -16.99 18.23 16.52
C PHE A 361 -18.19 17.87 15.63
N SER A 362 -18.10 16.75 14.90
CA SER A 362 -19.19 16.32 14.00
C SER A 362 -20.47 15.97 14.75
N THR A 363 -20.34 15.37 15.94
CA THR A 363 -21.51 15.02 16.79
C THR A 363 -22.20 16.26 17.32
N ILE A 364 -21.44 17.25 17.78
CA ILE A 364 -21.97 18.53 18.24
C ILE A 364 -22.64 19.28 17.08
N ALA A 365 -21.99 19.36 15.93
CA ALA A 365 -22.56 19.99 14.74
C ALA A 365 -23.92 19.37 14.37
N ASN A 366 -24.02 18.05 14.44
CA ASN A 366 -25.28 17.34 14.20
C ASN A 366 -26.34 17.63 15.28
N SER A 367 -25.96 17.71 16.57
CA SER A 367 -26.89 18.01 17.66
C SER A 367 -27.44 19.44 17.61
N LEU A 368 -26.67 20.35 16.99
CA LEU A 368 -27.09 21.74 16.75
C LEU A 368 -27.96 21.91 15.50
N ALA A 369 -28.39 20.81 14.89
CA ALA A 369 -29.18 20.79 13.67
C ALA A 369 -28.51 21.53 12.49
N ILE A 370 -27.18 21.59 12.49
CA ILE A 370 -26.41 22.12 11.36
C ILE A 370 -26.59 21.17 10.15
N GLY A 371 -26.96 21.72 9.01
CA GLY A 371 -27.24 20.93 7.81
C GLY A 371 -26.09 20.00 7.42
N SER A 372 -26.42 18.82 6.92
CA SER A 372 -25.43 17.77 6.57
C SER A 372 -24.38 18.25 5.56
N TYR A 373 -24.76 19.05 4.57
CA TYR A 373 -23.82 19.66 3.60
C TYR A 373 -22.84 20.62 4.28
N THR A 374 -23.31 21.44 5.22
CA THR A 374 -22.46 22.32 6.03
C THR A 374 -21.46 21.49 6.84
N ILE A 375 -21.91 20.42 7.50
CA ILE A 375 -21.02 19.54 8.27
C ILE A 375 -19.99 18.87 7.37
N LYS A 376 -20.40 18.29 6.24
CA LYS A 376 -19.48 17.68 5.26
C LYS A 376 -18.41 18.69 4.81
N ARG A 377 -18.83 19.92 4.48
CA ARG A 377 -17.91 20.99 4.08
C ARG A 377 -16.93 21.36 5.19
N LEU A 378 -17.39 21.53 6.43
CA LEU A 378 -16.55 21.88 7.57
C LEU A 378 -15.48 20.84 7.88
N ILE A 379 -15.81 19.54 7.73
CA ILE A 379 -14.86 18.46 8.03
C ILE A 379 -14.12 17.92 6.81
N ASN A 380 -14.29 18.53 5.64
CA ASN A 380 -13.71 18.02 4.39
C ASN A 380 -13.95 16.51 4.21
N HIS A 381 -15.22 16.11 4.23
CA HIS A 381 -15.60 14.72 4.08
C HIS A 381 -16.37 14.52 2.77
N THR A 382 -15.67 13.99 1.77
CA THR A 382 -16.30 13.46 0.55
C THR A 382 -16.38 11.94 0.68
N THR A 383 -17.53 11.36 0.40
CA THR A 383 -17.71 9.90 0.30
C THR A 383 -17.73 9.51 -1.17
N GLU A 384 -17.34 8.27 -1.48
CA GLU A 384 -17.46 7.74 -2.86
C GLU A 384 -18.93 7.74 -3.33
N ASP A 385 -19.87 7.68 -2.40
CA ASP A 385 -21.32 7.82 -2.65
C ASP A 385 -21.72 9.25 -3.02
N ASP A 386 -20.94 10.27 -2.62
CA ASP A 386 -21.24 11.68 -2.94
C ASP A 386 -21.10 11.96 -4.46
N SER A 387 -20.32 11.15 -5.19
CA SER A 387 -20.25 11.22 -6.65
C SER A 387 -21.57 10.82 -7.36
N GLN A 388 -22.50 10.18 -6.63
CA GLN A 388 -23.83 9.81 -7.10
C GLN A 388 -24.92 10.76 -6.57
N ASP A 389 -24.60 11.63 -5.58
CA ASP A 389 -25.53 12.64 -5.09
C ASP A 389 -25.48 13.88 -6.00
N VAL A 390 -26.33 13.86 -7.03
CA VAL A 390 -26.48 14.97 -7.97
C VAL A 390 -26.76 16.30 -7.25
N THR A 391 -27.31 16.25 -6.04
CA THR A 391 -27.69 17.43 -5.23
C THR A 391 -26.47 18.11 -4.60
N ASP A 392 -25.38 17.37 -4.35
CA ASP A 392 -24.15 17.91 -3.73
C ASP A 392 -23.47 18.98 -4.61
N GLY A 393 -23.62 18.87 -5.94
CA GLY A 393 -23.13 19.88 -6.90
C GLY A 393 -23.94 21.19 -6.95
N TYR A 394 -25.17 21.19 -6.46
CA TYR A 394 -26.06 22.37 -6.51
C TYR A 394 -26.16 23.13 -5.20
N VAL A 395 -25.90 22.50 -4.05
CA VAL A 395 -25.99 23.14 -2.73
C VAL A 395 -24.67 23.82 -2.41
N GLN A 396 -24.63 25.14 -2.56
CA GLN A 396 -23.50 25.94 -2.11
C GLN A 396 -23.76 26.47 -0.70
N VAL A 397 -22.96 26.03 0.27
CA VAL A 397 -23.00 26.57 1.63
C VAL A 397 -22.27 27.92 1.63
N SER A 398 -22.96 28.98 2.06
CA SER A 398 -22.34 30.30 2.14
C SER A 398 -21.22 30.32 3.19
N PHE A 399 -20.21 31.15 2.96
CA PHE A 399 -19.11 31.32 3.92
C PHE A 399 -19.60 31.86 5.28
N GLU A 400 -20.65 32.68 5.26
CA GLU A 400 -21.28 33.20 6.45
C GLU A 400 -21.99 32.09 7.29
N ASP A 401 -22.62 31.14 6.62
CA ASP A 401 -23.26 30.00 7.29
C ASP A 401 -22.23 29.05 7.89
N LEU A 402 -21.07 28.84 7.20
CA LEU A 402 -19.95 28.11 7.78
C LEU A 402 -19.44 28.80 9.05
N ARG A 403 -19.31 30.14 9.06
CA ARG A 403 -18.85 30.90 10.23
C ARG A 403 -19.84 30.83 11.39
N LYS A 404 -21.13 30.98 11.10
CA LYS A 404 -22.17 30.81 12.13
C LYS A 404 -22.11 29.43 12.75
N ALA A 405 -22.01 28.39 11.94
CA ALA A 405 -21.86 27.01 12.39
C ALA A 405 -20.64 26.83 13.30
N MET A 406 -19.48 27.37 12.91
CA MET A 406 -18.26 27.31 13.73
C MET A 406 -18.46 28.00 15.08
N ASN A 407 -19.03 29.19 15.11
CA ASN A 407 -19.31 29.92 16.36
C ASN A 407 -20.30 29.17 17.25
N MET A 408 -21.32 28.53 16.67
CA MET A 408 -22.27 27.72 17.44
C MET A 408 -21.60 26.53 18.11
N ILE A 409 -20.74 25.84 17.37
CA ILE A 409 -19.96 24.67 17.86
C ILE A 409 -18.99 25.10 18.97
N GLU A 410 -18.26 26.20 18.78
CA GLU A 410 -17.36 26.75 19.82
C GLU A 410 -18.07 27.03 21.13
N LYS A 411 -19.27 27.66 21.09
CA LYS A 411 -20.08 27.98 22.30
C LYS A 411 -20.50 26.74 23.08
N VAL A 412 -20.62 25.59 22.42
CA VAL A 412 -20.95 24.32 23.11
C VAL A 412 -19.71 23.67 23.70
N ILE A 413 -18.54 23.82 23.06
CA ILE A 413 -17.29 23.16 23.52
C ILE A 413 -16.63 23.97 24.64
N ILE A 414 -16.57 25.28 24.51
CA ILE A 414 -15.84 26.18 25.42
C ILE A 414 -16.76 26.66 26.52
N SER A 415 -16.52 26.27 27.78
CA SER A 415 -17.19 26.81 28.95
C SER A 415 -16.76 28.27 29.21
N ASP A 416 -17.58 29.00 29.99
CA ASP A 416 -17.22 30.38 30.39
C ASP A 416 -15.87 30.42 31.12
N LEU A 417 -15.58 29.43 31.99
CA LEU A 417 -14.33 29.34 32.71
C LEU A 417 -13.15 29.06 31.74
N ALA A 418 -13.31 28.11 30.80
CA ALA A 418 -12.29 27.86 29.81
C ALA A 418 -12.00 29.10 28.95
N LYS A 419 -13.07 29.84 28.57
CA LYS A 419 -12.96 31.10 27.86
C LYS A 419 -12.17 32.13 28.65
N GLU A 420 -12.47 32.32 29.91
CA GLU A 420 -11.78 33.25 30.81
C GLU A 420 -10.27 32.87 30.94
N LEU A 421 -10.00 31.58 31.16
CA LEU A 421 -8.62 31.08 31.24
C LEU A 421 -7.83 31.33 29.93
N ILE A 422 -8.46 31.16 28.77
CA ILE A 422 -7.83 31.42 27.47
C ILE A 422 -7.56 32.91 27.28
N LEU A 423 -8.53 33.77 27.58
CA LEU A 423 -8.40 35.23 27.41
C LEU A 423 -7.37 35.86 28.34
N ASN A 424 -7.19 35.28 29.53
CA ASN A 424 -6.25 35.77 30.54
C ASN A 424 -4.85 35.13 30.45
N ARG A 425 -4.57 34.36 29.40
CA ARG A 425 -3.26 33.75 29.20
C ARG A 425 -2.13 34.75 29.09
N ILE A 426 -0.95 34.34 29.58
CA ILE A 426 0.27 35.14 29.57
C ILE A 426 1.08 34.79 28.34
N TYR A 427 0.77 35.42 27.21
CA TYR A 427 1.51 35.17 25.98
C TYR A 427 2.85 35.87 25.86
N PHE A 428 3.07 37.00 26.56
CA PHE A 428 4.26 37.85 26.46
C PHE A 428 4.79 38.34 27.80
N PRO A 429 5.51 37.50 28.55
CA PRO A 429 6.21 38.05 29.70
C PRO A 429 7.39 38.89 29.27
N LYS A 430 7.41 40.15 29.66
CA LYS A 430 8.52 41.09 29.35
C LYS A 430 9.78 40.83 30.16
N ASN A 431 9.66 40.17 31.33
CA ASN A 431 10.77 39.73 32.16
C ASN A 431 10.32 38.66 33.17
N THR A 432 11.27 37.97 33.82
CA THR A 432 11.02 36.91 34.79
C THR A 432 10.16 37.34 36.00
N ARG A 433 10.28 38.57 36.47
CA ARG A 433 9.46 39.09 37.58
C ARG A 433 8.01 39.35 37.18
N ASP A 434 7.79 39.79 35.94
CA ASP A 434 6.43 39.95 35.41
C ASP A 434 5.77 38.56 35.15
N LEU A 435 6.57 37.57 34.82
CA LEU A 435 6.15 36.14 34.75
C LEU A 435 5.66 35.65 36.12
N GLU A 436 6.48 35.76 37.15
CA GLU A 436 6.13 35.29 38.51
C GLU A 436 4.86 35.96 39.04
N LYS A 437 4.73 37.28 38.84
CA LYS A 437 3.55 38.03 39.26
C LYS A 437 2.28 37.61 38.50
N LYS A 438 2.39 37.38 37.20
CA LYS A 438 1.25 36.96 36.37
C LYS A 438 0.92 35.50 36.56
N PHE A 439 1.92 34.62 36.83
CA PHE A 439 1.70 33.25 37.24
C PHE A 439 0.97 33.15 38.55
N LYS A 440 1.32 33.98 39.50
CA LYS A 440 0.62 34.04 40.77
C LYS A 440 -0.87 34.40 40.55
N ASN A 441 -1.10 35.43 39.73
CA ASN A 441 -2.50 35.82 39.39
C ASN A 441 -3.24 34.76 38.58
N HIS A 442 -2.57 34.05 37.66
CA HIS A 442 -3.20 32.96 36.87
C HIS A 442 -3.53 31.76 37.75
N ASN A 443 -2.60 31.36 38.63
CA ASN A 443 -2.88 30.33 39.63
C ASN A 443 -3.92 30.73 40.65
N GLU A 444 -3.97 32.01 41.04
CA GLU A 444 -5.04 32.55 41.89
C GLU A 444 -6.41 32.50 41.19
N LEU A 445 -6.47 32.82 39.89
CA LEU A 445 -7.69 32.66 39.06
C LEU A 445 -8.14 31.21 38.97
N ILE A 446 -7.21 30.28 38.76
CA ILE A 446 -7.48 28.84 38.75
C ILE A 446 -8.00 28.39 40.11
N VAL A 447 -7.40 28.85 41.19
CA VAL A 447 -7.82 28.53 42.57
C VAL A 447 -9.17 29.18 42.92
N GLN A 448 -9.44 30.43 42.49
CA GLN A 448 -10.71 31.11 42.68
C GLN A 448 -11.83 30.42 41.87
N ALA A 449 -11.56 30.03 40.63
CA ALA A 449 -12.51 29.30 39.81
C ALA A 449 -12.81 27.91 40.40
N ALA A 450 -11.82 27.23 40.97
CA ALA A 450 -12.04 25.96 41.66
C ALA A 450 -12.82 26.11 42.96
N LYS A 451 -12.67 27.24 43.68
CA LYS A 451 -13.44 27.56 44.87
C LYS A 451 -14.89 27.99 44.60
N ALA A 452 -15.15 28.56 43.42
CA ALA A 452 -16.50 28.95 43.01
C ALA A 452 -17.36 27.77 42.56
N GLN A 453 -16.78 26.60 42.39
CA GLN A 453 -17.42 25.34 42.02
C GLN A 453 -17.69 24.42 43.23
N LEU A 454 -17.23 24.79 44.42
CA LEU A 454 -17.52 24.18 45.70
C LEU A 454 -18.58 24.98 46.44
#